data_4754d6271a90311c124fadb0c2764539
#
_entry.id   4754d6271a90311c124fadb0c2764539
#
_cell.length_a   1.000
_cell.length_b   1.000
_cell.length_c   1.000
_cell.angle_alpha   90.00
_cell.angle_beta   90.00
_cell.angle_gamma   90.00
#
_symmetry.space_group_name_H-M   'P 1'
#
loop_
_entity.id
_entity.type
_entity.pdbx_description
1 polymer ?
#
loop_
_entity_poly.entity_id
_entity_poly.type
_entity_poly.pdbx_seq_one_letter_code
_entity_poly.pdbx_strand_id
1 'polypeptide(L)'
;MTDVVISAVRREVQLDDAPFLAVAKDVAECVASGRTRRGISGLGSVSVWRSAVALLEKSERIAVVTGFFVPEKEDASSEGVCSARPRGAAETDGPPGAVILGRALARLGKDVFLVTDALCAAALAACSAAVGGPPVRCAAVGAEVLAEDPRALVFLERLGRSADGRYRNMRGEDISAITPPLDDAVPLAREAGIPVLAIGDGGNEAGMGALGEGLVRAVPGFAAALSVVAADVALPVDVSNWGGYGLAVLLSLRSGKRLGHLPGEEQAMLRALVAAGAVDGVTKRCELSVDGLSLREHCRLVWRLEELRVRSSSDR
;
A
#
# COMPACT_ATOMS: atom_id res chain seq x y z
N MET A 1 20.81 -13.13 50.04
CA MET A 1 21.15 -12.77 48.66
C MET A 1 19.86 -12.83 47.87
N THR A 2 19.23 -11.71 47.76
CA THR A 2 17.88 -11.57 47.20
C THR A 2 18.03 -11.08 45.76
N ASP A 3 17.74 -11.95 44.80
CA ASP A 3 17.68 -11.61 43.39
C ASP A 3 16.50 -10.65 43.16
N VAL A 4 16.83 -9.39 42.97
CA VAL A 4 15.91 -8.37 42.46
C VAL A 4 15.75 -8.61 40.96
N VAL A 5 14.77 -9.43 40.58
CA VAL A 5 14.29 -9.51 39.22
C VAL A 5 13.60 -8.20 38.92
N ILE A 6 14.29 -7.29 38.25
CA ILE A 6 13.70 -6.10 37.66
C ILE A 6 12.88 -6.57 36.48
N SER A 7 11.63 -6.91 36.74
CA SER A 7 10.58 -7.07 35.74
C SER A 7 10.34 -5.69 35.11
N ALA A 8 10.98 -5.43 33.98
CA ALA A 8 10.60 -4.36 33.10
C ALA A 8 9.22 -4.72 32.51
N VAL A 9 8.17 -4.33 33.21
CA VAL A 9 6.80 -4.32 32.67
C VAL A 9 6.82 -3.38 31.48
N ARG A 10 7.08 -3.91 30.28
CA ARG A 10 6.69 -3.23 29.05
C ARG A 10 5.18 -3.03 29.17
N ARG A 11 4.72 -1.81 29.43
CA ARG A 11 3.34 -1.45 29.25
C ARG A 11 3.04 -1.72 27.77
N GLU A 12 2.40 -2.82 27.47
CA GLU A 12 1.73 -3.00 26.18
C GLU A 12 0.67 -1.94 26.11
N VAL A 13 0.92 -0.90 25.31
CA VAL A 13 -0.09 0.11 25.00
C VAL A 13 -1.23 -0.65 24.33
N GLN A 14 -2.41 -0.67 24.93
CA GLN A 14 -3.55 -1.36 24.36
C GLN A 14 -4.04 -0.60 23.12
N LEU A 15 -4.46 -1.32 22.09
CA LEU A 15 -5.01 -0.69 20.86
C LEU A 15 -6.30 0.08 21.12
N ASP A 16 -6.89 -0.07 22.30
CA ASP A 16 -8.08 0.64 22.74
C ASP A 16 -7.76 1.85 23.63
N ASP A 17 -6.50 2.20 23.83
CA ASP A 17 -6.12 3.41 24.56
C ASP A 17 -6.66 4.65 23.86
N ALA A 18 -7.33 5.52 24.62
CA ALA A 18 -7.92 6.74 24.08
C ALA A 18 -6.94 7.63 23.30
N PRO A 19 -5.67 7.82 23.73
CA PRO A 19 -4.68 8.56 22.98
C PRO A 19 -4.36 7.92 21.61
N PHE A 20 -4.23 6.59 21.55
CA PHE A 20 -3.99 5.88 20.28
C PHE A 20 -5.17 6.03 19.32
N LEU A 21 -6.40 5.86 19.82
CA LEU A 21 -7.61 5.98 19.00
C LEU A 21 -7.82 7.41 18.47
N ALA A 22 -7.50 8.42 19.26
CA ALA A 22 -7.55 9.82 18.83
C ALA A 22 -6.61 10.08 17.65
N VAL A 23 -5.35 9.61 17.75
CA VAL A 23 -4.39 9.78 16.65
C VAL A 23 -4.73 8.89 15.45
N ALA A 24 -5.24 7.69 15.67
CA ALA A 24 -5.72 6.84 14.58
C ALA A 24 -6.86 7.50 13.79
N LYS A 25 -7.73 8.24 14.47
CA LYS A 25 -8.76 9.07 13.85
C LYS A 25 -8.14 10.21 13.03
N ASP A 26 -7.23 10.98 13.62
CA ASP A 26 -6.56 12.09 12.93
C ASP A 26 -5.76 11.61 11.70
N VAL A 27 -5.09 10.45 11.80
CA VAL A 27 -4.40 9.81 10.67
C VAL A 27 -5.41 9.42 9.58
N ALA A 28 -6.51 8.75 9.94
CA ALA A 28 -7.56 8.36 9.01
C ALA A 28 -8.14 9.57 8.27
N GLU A 29 -8.46 10.64 8.98
CA GLU A 29 -8.96 11.91 8.40
C GLU A 29 -7.91 12.57 7.49
N CYS A 30 -6.64 12.52 7.86
CA CYS A 30 -5.54 13.09 7.08
C CYS A 30 -5.39 12.41 5.71
N VAL A 31 -5.49 11.08 5.65
CA VAL A 31 -5.31 10.29 4.44
C VAL A 31 -6.60 10.07 3.64
N ALA A 32 -7.75 10.47 4.20
CA ALA A 32 -9.06 10.44 3.55
C ALA A 32 -9.56 11.87 3.22
N SER A 33 -8.65 12.75 2.83
CA SER A 33 -8.94 14.18 2.65
C SER A 33 -9.79 14.52 1.41
N GLY A 34 -10.18 13.53 0.59
CA GLY A 34 -11.00 13.70 -0.62
C GLY A 34 -10.29 14.41 -1.77
N ARG A 35 -8.96 14.44 -1.77
CA ARG A 35 -8.15 15.17 -2.77
C ARG A 35 -8.22 14.55 -4.15
N THR A 36 -8.21 13.22 -4.24
CA THR A 36 -8.30 12.51 -5.52
C THR A 36 -9.72 12.38 -6.05
N ARG A 37 -10.72 12.66 -5.21
CA ARG A 37 -12.15 12.54 -5.53
C ARG A 37 -12.60 11.14 -5.97
N ARG A 38 -11.82 10.09 -5.68
CA ARG A 38 -12.16 8.70 -6.01
C ARG A 38 -13.32 8.17 -5.15
N GLY A 39 -13.52 8.70 -3.95
CA GLY A 39 -14.74 8.50 -3.15
C GLY A 39 -14.74 7.30 -2.22
N ILE A 40 -13.77 6.39 -2.29
CA ILE A 40 -13.76 5.19 -1.43
C ILE A 40 -13.15 5.43 -0.04
N SER A 41 -12.32 6.43 0.14
CA SER A 41 -11.68 6.75 1.43
C SER A 41 -12.68 6.96 2.57
N GLY A 42 -13.88 7.47 2.26
CA GLY A 42 -14.97 7.64 3.21
C GLY A 42 -15.58 6.33 3.75
N LEU A 43 -15.24 5.18 3.17
CA LEU A 43 -15.66 3.85 3.66
C LEU A 43 -14.75 3.36 4.80
N GLY A 44 -13.60 4.01 5.03
CA GLY A 44 -12.68 3.69 6.11
C GLY A 44 -13.23 4.09 7.48
N SER A 45 -12.82 3.37 8.52
CA SER A 45 -13.14 3.69 9.91
C SER A 45 -11.92 3.51 10.80
N VAL A 46 -11.89 4.14 11.96
CA VAL A 46 -10.82 3.99 12.96
C VAL A 46 -10.62 2.52 13.37
N SER A 47 -11.71 1.74 13.39
CA SER A 47 -11.63 0.32 13.72
C SER A 47 -10.85 -0.48 12.68
N VAL A 48 -10.91 -0.11 11.40
CA VAL A 48 -10.11 -0.75 10.33
C VAL A 48 -8.62 -0.46 10.54
N TRP A 49 -8.25 0.78 10.86
CA TRP A 49 -6.86 1.13 11.16
C TRP A 49 -6.32 0.36 12.36
N ARG A 50 -7.13 0.25 13.43
CA ARG A 50 -6.79 -0.58 14.59
C ARG A 50 -6.56 -2.05 14.22
N SER A 51 -7.47 -2.63 13.42
CA SER A 51 -7.35 -4.02 12.95
C SER A 51 -6.11 -4.22 12.10
N ALA A 52 -5.79 -3.27 11.21
CA ALA A 52 -4.57 -3.30 10.39
C ALA A 52 -3.29 -3.29 11.25
N VAL A 53 -3.21 -2.39 12.23
CA VAL A 53 -2.07 -2.34 13.16
C VAL A 53 -1.95 -3.64 13.95
N ALA A 54 -3.08 -4.17 14.48
CA ALA A 54 -3.08 -5.42 15.25
C ALA A 54 -2.61 -6.63 14.41
N LEU A 55 -3.03 -6.71 13.14
CA LEU A 55 -2.58 -7.74 12.20
C LEU A 55 -1.05 -7.64 11.99
N LEU A 56 -0.55 -6.45 11.72
CA LEU A 56 0.87 -6.21 11.46
C LEU A 56 1.73 -6.47 12.71
N GLU A 57 1.26 -6.12 13.91
CA GLU A 57 1.98 -6.37 15.15
C GLU A 57 2.15 -7.87 15.46
N LYS A 58 1.13 -8.67 15.17
CA LYS A 58 1.13 -10.12 15.42
C LYS A 58 1.95 -10.94 14.42
N SER A 59 2.26 -10.37 13.25
CA SER A 59 2.90 -11.11 12.17
C SER A 59 4.41 -10.91 12.18
N GLU A 60 5.19 -11.99 12.14
CA GLU A 60 6.65 -11.93 12.22
C GLU A 60 7.32 -11.87 10.83
N ARG A 61 6.71 -12.49 9.81
CA ARG A 61 7.20 -12.51 8.42
C ARG A 61 6.11 -12.00 7.49
N ILE A 62 6.40 -10.91 6.77
CA ILE A 62 5.38 -10.15 6.04
C ILE A 62 5.81 -9.92 4.60
N ALA A 63 4.97 -10.32 3.65
CA ALA A 63 5.11 -9.96 2.24
C ALA A 63 4.24 -8.73 1.95
N VAL A 64 4.85 -7.68 1.40
CA VAL A 64 4.12 -6.50 0.93
C VAL A 64 4.09 -6.53 -0.60
N VAL A 65 2.91 -6.81 -1.16
CA VAL A 65 2.66 -6.96 -2.60
C VAL A 65 2.20 -5.63 -3.16
N THR A 66 2.90 -5.11 -4.15
CA THR A 66 2.59 -3.80 -4.76
C THR A 66 2.95 -3.78 -6.24
N GLY A 67 2.55 -2.71 -6.91
CA GLY A 67 2.91 -2.43 -8.30
C GLY A 67 1.75 -2.53 -9.25
N PHE A 68 1.51 -1.42 -9.91
CA PHE A 68 0.56 -1.26 -10.99
C PHE A 68 1.33 -0.86 -12.26
N PHE A 69 1.01 -1.48 -13.39
CA PHE A 69 1.62 -1.15 -14.68
C PHE A 69 0.62 -0.36 -15.51
N VAL A 70 0.94 0.90 -15.78
CA VAL A 70 0.11 1.82 -16.58
C VAL A 70 0.37 1.57 -18.05
N PRO A 71 -0.62 1.11 -18.85
CA PRO A 71 -0.44 0.92 -20.28
C PRO A 71 -0.25 2.27 -20.99
N GLU A 72 0.65 2.28 -21.98
CA GLU A 72 0.72 3.36 -22.95
C GLU A 72 -0.53 3.35 -23.84
N LYS A 73 -1.02 4.52 -24.26
CA LYS A 73 -2.09 4.56 -25.26
C LYS A 73 -1.55 4.01 -26.58
N GLU A 74 -2.28 3.07 -27.18
CA GLU A 74 -2.01 2.69 -28.57
C GLU A 74 -2.30 3.90 -29.47
N ASP A 75 -1.25 4.47 -30.06
CA ASP A 75 -1.46 5.40 -31.18
C ASP A 75 -1.90 4.59 -32.40
N ALA A 76 -2.97 5.05 -33.05
CA ALA A 76 -3.52 4.42 -34.26
C ALA A 76 -2.52 4.26 -35.42
N SER A 77 -1.31 4.84 -35.28
CA SER A 77 -0.21 4.75 -36.24
C SER A 77 0.76 3.57 -36.01
N SER A 78 0.58 2.80 -34.92
CA SER A 78 1.49 1.70 -34.56
C SER A 78 0.99 0.31 -34.94
N GLU A 79 0.02 0.19 -35.85
CA GLU A 79 -0.41 -1.08 -36.42
C GLU A 79 0.79 -1.77 -37.12
N GLY A 80 1.28 -2.86 -36.51
CA GLY A 80 2.24 -3.76 -37.14
C GLY A 80 3.59 -3.96 -36.44
N VAL A 81 3.91 -3.27 -35.33
CA VAL A 81 5.12 -3.52 -34.58
C VAL A 81 4.81 -4.36 -33.34
N CYS A 82 4.92 -5.69 -33.50
CA CYS A 82 4.93 -6.62 -32.37
C CYS A 82 6.19 -6.36 -31.53
N SER A 83 6.14 -5.47 -30.54
CA SER A 83 7.22 -5.32 -29.57
C SER A 83 7.16 -6.49 -28.59
N ALA A 84 8.30 -7.15 -28.34
CA ALA A 84 8.42 -8.28 -27.42
C ALA A 84 8.14 -7.90 -25.94
N ARG A 85 7.93 -6.61 -25.65
CA ARG A 85 7.62 -6.09 -24.31
C ARG A 85 6.36 -5.26 -24.35
N PRO A 86 5.47 -5.35 -23.32
CA PRO A 86 4.32 -4.48 -23.19
C PRO A 86 4.78 -3.02 -23.16
N ARG A 87 4.05 -2.13 -23.87
CA ARG A 87 4.28 -0.69 -23.81
C ARG A 87 3.57 -0.12 -22.59
N GLY A 88 4.29 0.62 -21.78
CA GLY A 88 3.80 1.22 -20.55
C GLY A 88 4.90 1.42 -19.53
N ALA A 89 4.51 1.79 -18.33
CA ALA A 89 5.43 2.06 -17.23
C ALA A 89 4.83 1.65 -15.88
N ALA A 90 5.69 1.39 -14.88
CA ALA A 90 5.25 1.25 -13.51
C ALA A 90 4.65 2.56 -12.99
N GLU A 91 3.68 2.47 -12.10
CA GLU A 91 3.03 3.62 -11.48
C GLU A 91 3.84 4.16 -10.30
N THR A 92 3.67 5.46 -10.01
CA THR A 92 4.27 6.11 -8.84
C THR A 92 3.46 5.90 -7.55
N ASP A 93 2.18 5.52 -7.62
CA ASP A 93 1.44 5.04 -6.44
C ASP A 93 1.71 3.57 -6.16
N GLY A 94 1.71 3.21 -4.90
CA GLY A 94 2.01 1.87 -4.39
C GLY A 94 3.44 1.72 -3.88
N PRO A 95 4.49 1.86 -4.71
CA PRO A 95 5.86 1.62 -4.29
C PRO A 95 6.33 2.40 -3.06
N PRO A 96 6.16 3.73 -2.95
CA PRO A 96 6.58 4.49 -1.76
C PRO A 96 5.86 4.02 -0.49
N GLY A 97 4.54 3.80 -0.56
CA GLY A 97 3.75 3.30 0.57
C GLY A 97 4.21 1.94 1.07
N ALA A 98 4.42 1.01 0.14
CA ALA A 98 4.93 -0.33 0.43
C ALA A 98 6.34 -0.30 1.04
N VAL A 99 7.24 0.52 0.50
CA VAL A 99 8.61 0.68 0.99
C VAL A 99 8.62 1.25 2.41
N ILE A 100 7.88 2.31 2.68
CA ILE A 100 7.86 2.95 4.00
C ILE A 100 7.22 2.04 5.05
N LEU A 101 6.10 1.40 4.74
CA LEU A 101 5.48 0.42 5.63
C LEU A 101 6.41 -0.77 5.88
N GLY A 102 6.98 -1.34 4.83
CA GLY A 102 7.90 -2.46 4.95
C GLY A 102 9.15 -2.13 5.76
N ARG A 103 9.74 -0.94 5.54
CA ARG A 103 10.86 -0.43 6.33
C ARG A 103 10.50 -0.23 7.81
N ALA A 104 9.29 0.29 8.07
CA ALA A 104 8.78 0.46 9.43
C ALA A 104 8.72 -0.87 10.18
N LEU A 105 8.16 -1.89 9.53
CA LEU A 105 8.05 -3.24 10.08
C LEU A 105 9.42 -3.90 10.28
N ALA A 106 10.34 -3.75 9.33
CA ALA A 106 11.72 -4.25 9.45
C ALA A 106 12.46 -3.60 10.63
N ARG A 107 12.27 -2.29 10.86
CA ARG A 107 12.83 -1.58 12.03
C ARG A 107 12.22 -2.03 13.37
N LEU A 108 11.07 -2.68 13.34
CA LEU A 108 10.47 -3.36 14.49
C LEU A 108 11.01 -4.78 14.70
N GLY A 109 11.91 -5.24 13.85
CA GLY A 109 12.53 -6.56 13.94
C GLY A 109 11.83 -7.66 13.19
N LYS A 110 10.83 -7.31 12.34
CA LYS A 110 10.10 -8.28 11.52
C LYS A 110 10.88 -8.61 10.24
N ASP A 111 10.70 -9.84 9.75
CA ASP A 111 11.21 -10.26 8.44
C ASP A 111 10.25 -9.77 7.36
N VAL A 112 10.71 -8.84 6.52
CA VAL A 112 9.86 -8.16 5.54
C VAL A 112 10.50 -8.19 4.16
N PHE A 113 9.72 -8.51 3.16
CA PHE A 113 10.11 -8.40 1.76
C PHE A 113 8.97 -7.80 0.92
N LEU A 114 9.35 -7.09 -0.12
CA LEU A 114 8.43 -6.52 -1.10
C LEU A 114 8.27 -7.49 -2.26
N VAL A 115 7.06 -7.63 -2.77
CA VAL A 115 6.76 -8.48 -3.92
C VAL A 115 6.10 -7.68 -5.02
N THR A 116 6.53 -7.89 -6.26
CA THR A 116 5.91 -7.31 -7.44
C THR A 116 6.15 -8.21 -8.66
N ASP A 117 5.61 -7.84 -9.80
CA ASP A 117 5.88 -8.52 -11.07
C ASP A 117 7.09 -7.95 -11.81
N ALA A 118 7.49 -8.63 -12.88
CA ALA A 118 8.66 -8.27 -13.68
C ALA A 118 8.58 -6.89 -14.34
N LEU A 119 7.36 -6.37 -14.60
CA LEU A 119 7.16 -5.05 -15.23
C LEU A 119 7.40 -3.91 -14.24
N CYS A 120 7.13 -4.13 -12.96
CA CYS A 120 7.25 -3.13 -11.90
C CYS A 120 8.54 -3.30 -11.07
N ALA A 121 9.26 -4.43 -11.19
CA ALA A 121 10.37 -4.79 -10.30
C ALA A 121 11.50 -3.76 -10.27
N ALA A 122 11.91 -3.21 -11.41
CA ALA A 122 13.00 -2.23 -11.48
C ALA A 122 12.65 -0.93 -10.76
N ALA A 123 11.42 -0.44 -10.93
CA ALA A 123 10.93 0.77 -10.29
C ALA A 123 10.82 0.60 -8.77
N LEU A 124 10.23 -0.53 -8.32
CA LEU A 124 10.12 -0.83 -6.89
C LEU A 124 11.50 -0.99 -6.23
N ALA A 125 12.44 -1.67 -6.90
CA ALA A 125 13.80 -1.84 -6.38
C ALA A 125 14.53 -0.50 -6.25
N ALA A 126 14.40 0.40 -7.24
CA ALA A 126 14.96 1.75 -7.17
C ALA A 126 14.35 2.56 -6.02
N CYS A 127 13.02 2.51 -5.84
CA CYS A 127 12.32 3.16 -4.76
C CYS A 127 12.80 2.66 -3.39
N SER A 128 12.88 1.33 -3.21
CA SER A 128 13.34 0.71 -1.96
C SER A 128 14.79 1.09 -1.63
N ALA A 129 15.67 1.02 -2.60
CA ALA A 129 17.09 1.38 -2.43
C ALA A 129 17.29 2.85 -2.03
N ALA A 130 16.45 3.76 -2.53
CA ALA A 130 16.56 5.20 -2.27
C ALA A 130 16.45 5.57 -0.78
N VAL A 131 15.80 4.72 0.03
CA VAL A 131 15.56 5.01 1.46
C VAL A 131 15.93 3.84 2.38
N GLY A 132 16.66 2.85 1.88
CA GLY A 132 17.05 1.67 2.66
C GLY A 132 15.85 0.81 3.07
N GLY A 133 14.94 0.58 2.13
CA GLY A 133 13.76 -0.28 2.31
C GLY A 133 14.08 -1.78 2.22
N PRO A 134 13.05 -2.65 2.36
CA PRO A 134 13.20 -4.10 2.31
C PRO A 134 13.62 -4.63 0.92
N PRO A 135 14.15 -5.87 0.86
CA PRO A 135 14.47 -6.51 -0.40
C PRO A 135 13.21 -6.75 -1.26
N VAL A 136 13.41 -6.67 -2.59
CA VAL A 136 12.35 -6.91 -3.59
C VAL A 136 12.45 -8.32 -4.14
N ARG A 137 11.31 -8.98 -4.26
CA ARG A 137 11.12 -10.27 -4.91
C ARG A 137 10.22 -10.09 -6.12
N CYS A 138 10.49 -10.84 -7.17
CA CYS A 138 9.66 -10.87 -8.36
C CYS A 138 8.80 -12.13 -8.34
N ALA A 139 7.50 -12.01 -8.64
CA ALA A 139 6.57 -13.12 -8.75
C ALA A 139 5.71 -12.96 -10.01
N ALA A 140 5.33 -14.07 -10.63
CA ALA A 140 4.46 -14.11 -11.79
C ALA A 140 3.04 -14.57 -11.43
N VAL A 141 2.88 -15.31 -10.33
CA VAL A 141 1.60 -15.87 -9.87
C VAL A 141 1.50 -15.80 -8.34
N GLY A 142 0.28 -15.86 -7.82
CA GLY A 142 0.03 -15.78 -6.37
C GLY A 142 0.71 -16.87 -5.56
N ALA A 143 0.87 -18.08 -6.10
CA ALA A 143 1.57 -19.17 -5.42
C ALA A 143 3.04 -18.85 -5.12
N GLU A 144 3.73 -18.09 -5.98
CA GLU A 144 5.11 -17.67 -5.76
C GLU A 144 5.25 -16.66 -4.62
N VAL A 145 4.21 -15.87 -4.36
CA VAL A 145 4.16 -14.97 -3.19
C VAL A 145 4.18 -15.78 -1.89
N LEU A 146 3.46 -16.90 -1.86
CA LEU A 146 3.37 -17.78 -0.69
C LEU A 146 4.57 -18.71 -0.54
N ALA A 147 5.31 -19.00 -1.60
CA ALA A 147 6.50 -19.84 -1.57
C ALA A 147 7.61 -19.30 -0.64
N GLU A 148 7.60 -18.00 -0.36
CA GLU A 148 8.48 -17.34 0.61
C GLU A 148 8.02 -17.51 2.07
N ASP A 149 6.98 -18.32 2.35
CA ASP A 149 6.42 -18.62 3.68
C ASP A 149 6.06 -17.36 4.52
N PRO A 150 5.31 -16.39 3.97
CA PRO A 150 4.86 -15.24 4.74
C PRO A 150 3.85 -15.68 5.82
N ARG A 151 3.80 -14.92 6.92
CA ARG A 151 2.81 -15.07 8.01
C ARG A 151 1.72 -14.00 7.96
N ALA A 152 1.86 -13.04 7.07
CA ALA A 152 0.82 -12.11 6.64
C ALA A 152 1.12 -11.58 5.25
N LEU A 153 0.08 -11.23 4.51
CA LEU A 153 0.17 -10.51 3.25
C LEU A 153 -0.36 -9.09 3.41
N VAL A 154 0.30 -8.13 2.78
CA VAL A 154 -0.20 -6.76 2.61
C VAL A 154 -0.26 -6.48 1.12
N PHE A 155 -1.44 -6.28 0.57
CA PHE A 155 -1.63 -5.77 -0.77
C PHE A 155 -1.76 -4.25 -0.71
N LEU A 156 -0.91 -3.53 -1.44
CA LEU A 156 -0.91 -2.08 -1.50
C LEU A 156 -0.78 -1.64 -2.96
N GLU A 157 -1.82 -1.03 -3.52
CA GLU A 157 -1.89 -0.63 -4.93
C GLU A 157 -1.46 -1.76 -5.88
N ARG A 158 -2.14 -2.90 -5.74
CA ARG A 158 -2.01 -4.03 -6.63
C ARG A 158 -3.38 -4.47 -7.10
N LEU A 159 -3.59 -4.57 -8.41
CA LEU A 159 -4.87 -4.98 -8.96
C LEU A 159 -5.35 -6.33 -8.45
N GLY A 160 -6.67 -6.41 -8.23
CA GLY A 160 -7.41 -7.64 -8.07
C GLY A 160 -8.37 -7.84 -9.24
N ARG A 161 -8.74 -9.09 -9.51
CA ARG A 161 -9.69 -9.39 -10.58
C ARG A 161 -11.08 -8.85 -10.28
N SER A 162 -11.75 -8.37 -11.31
CA SER A 162 -13.15 -7.98 -11.28
C SER A 162 -14.10 -9.18 -11.44
N ALA A 163 -15.41 -8.96 -11.39
CA ALA A 163 -16.41 -10.03 -11.40
C ALA A 163 -16.39 -10.93 -12.66
N ASP A 164 -15.88 -10.42 -13.76
CA ASP A 164 -15.70 -11.20 -15.01
C ASP A 164 -14.33 -11.91 -15.09
N GLY A 165 -13.55 -11.88 -14.00
CA GLY A 165 -12.23 -12.52 -13.90
C GLY A 165 -11.09 -11.71 -14.54
N ARG A 166 -11.35 -10.48 -15.00
CA ARG A 166 -10.36 -9.63 -15.67
C ARG A 166 -9.76 -8.60 -14.73
N TYR A 167 -8.60 -8.08 -15.10
CA TYR A 167 -7.98 -6.92 -14.44
C TYR A 167 -8.33 -5.66 -15.23
N ARG A 168 -8.93 -4.69 -14.55
CA ARG A 168 -9.37 -3.44 -15.18
C ARG A 168 -8.79 -2.24 -14.46
N ASN A 169 -8.36 -1.25 -15.24
CA ASN A 169 -8.00 0.05 -14.67
C ASN A 169 -9.26 0.87 -14.34
N MET A 170 -9.11 2.03 -13.71
CA MET A 170 -10.22 2.92 -13.35
C MET A 170 -10.89 3.61 -14.54
N ARG A 171 -10.49 3.29 -15.78
CA ARG A 171 -11.18 3.67 -17.02
C ARG A 171 -12.03 2.52 -17.58
N GLY A 172 -12.04 1.36 -16.91
CA GLY A 172 -12.73 0.16 -17.34
C GLY A 172 -12.00 -0.64 -18.43
N GLU A 173 -10.79 -0.21 -18.83
CA GLU A 173 -9.99 -0.89 -19.86
C GLU A 173 -9.46 -2.22 -19.28
N ASP A 174 -9.59 -3.30 -20.10
CA ASP A 174 -9.02 -4.61 -19.78
C ASP A 174 -7.49 -4.59 -19.96
N ILE A 175 -6.78 -4.76 -18.88
CA ILE A 175 -5.31 -4.79 -18.83
C ILE A 175 -4.77 -6.13 -18.34
N SER A 176 -5.55 -7.20 -18.44
CA SER A 176 -5.20 -8.53 -17.97
C SER A 176 -3.91 -9.07 -18.62
N ALA A 177 -3.65 -8.71 -19.88
CA ALA A 177 -2.43 -9.16 -20.59
C ALA A 177 -1.12 -8.63 -19.96
N ILE A 178 -1.19 -7.56 -19.16
CA ILE A 178 -0.03 -6.91 -18.51
C ILE A 178 -0.12 -6.90 -16.99
N THR A 179 -1.06 -7.68 -16.44
CA THR A 179 -1.29 -7.78 -14.99
C THR A 179 -1.15 -9.25 -14.55
N PRO A 180 0.04 -9.68 -14.13
CA PRO A 180 0.23 -11.01 -13.56
C PRO A 180 -0.67 -11.25 -12.34
N PRO A 181 -1.27 -12.46 -12.18
CA PRO A 181 -2.32 -12.75 -11.22
C PRO A 181 -1.76 -12.96 -9.80
N LEU A 182 -1.15 -11.93 -9.21
CA LEU A 182 -0.63 -12.01 -7.84
C LEU A 182 -1.74 -12.02 -6.78
N ASP A 183 -2.93 -11.54 -7.11
CA ASP A 183 -4.12 -11.59 -6.26
C ASP A 183 -4.63 -13.02 -6.00
N ASP A 184 -4.19 -14.03 -6.78
CA ASP A 184 -4.40 -15.45 -6.49
C ASP A 184 -3.79 -15.84 -5.13
N ALA A 185 -2.82 -15.08 -4.62
CA ALA A 185 -2.28 -15.29 -3.28
C ALA A 185 -3.34 -15.08 -2.19
N VAL A 186 -4.38 -14.27 -2.41
CA VAL A 186 -5.41 -14.00 -1.38
C VAL A 186 -6.24 -15.23 -1.02
N PRO A 187 -6.88 -15.94 -1.98
CA PRO A 187 -7.60 -17.18 -1.65
C PRO A 187 -6.65 -18.25 -1.11
N LEU A 188 -5.45 -18.40 -1.64
CA LEU A 188 -4.45 -19.36 -1.13
C LEU A 188 -4.02 -19.04 0.31
N ALA A 189 -3.82 -17.77 0.64
CA ALA A 189 -3.50 -17.32 1.99
C ALA A 189 -4.64 -17.64 2.96
N ARG A 190 -5.89 -17.41 2.54
CA ARG A 190 -7.09 -17.76 3.34
C ARG A 190 -7.14 -19.25 3.65
N GLU A 191 -6.89 -20.12 2.67
CA GLU A 191 -6.84 -21.57 2.86
C GLU A 191 -5.73 -21.98 3.84
N ALA A 192 -4.60 -21.27 3.83
CA ALA A 192 -3.46 -21.47 4.72
C ALA A 192 -3.61 -20.79 6.10
N GLY A 193 -4.69 -20.05 6.34
CA GLY A 193 -4.88 -19.27 7.58
C GLY A 193 -3.93 -18.08 7.73
N ILE A 194 -3.38 -17.59 6.62
CA ILE A 194 -2.48 -16.41 6.57
C ILE A 194 -3.35 -15.15 6.41
N PRO A 195 -3.32 -14.21 7.36
CA PRO A 195 -4.13 -12.99 7.28
C PRO A 195 -3.67 -12.05 6.17
N VAL A 196 -4.65 -11.38 5.55
CA VAL A 196 -4.44 -10.45 4.44
C VAL A 196 -4.97 -9.07 4.81
N LEU A 197 -4.09 -8.06 4.70
CA LEU A 197 -4.41 -6.64 4.73
C LEU A 197 -4.36 -6.09 3.30
N ALA A 198 -5.35 -5.30 2.91
CA ALA A 198 -5.33 -4.58 1.65
C ALA A 198 -5.43 -3.06 1.87
N ILE A 199 -4.70 -2.31 1.06
CA ILE A 199 -4.70 -0.85 1.01
C ILE A 199 -4.93 -0.45 -0.44
N GLY A 200 -5.96 0.37 -0.69
CA GLY A 200 -6.32 0.80 -2.04
C GLY A 200 -7.11 2.09 -2.04
N ASP A 201 -7.22 2.74 -3.19
CA ASP A 201 -7.84 4.04 -3.35
C ASP A 201 -8.87 4.11 -4.50
N GLY A 202 -8.87 3.13 -5.42
CA GLY A 202 -9.79 3.04 -6.55
C GLY A 202 -10.92 2.02 -6.37
N GLY A 203 -10.66 0.95 -5.61
CA GLY A 203 -11.58 -0.17 -5.43
C GLY A 203 -11.35 -1.34 -6.39
N ASN A 204 -10.44 -1.20 -7.35
CA ASN A 204 -10.03 -2.27 -8.25
C ASN A 204 -8.80 -3.06 -7.73
N GLU A 205 -8.27 -2.71 -6.57
CA GLU A 205 -7.14 -3.37 -5.95
C GLU A 205 -7.56 -4.67 -5.23
N ALA A 206 -6.64 -5.62 -5.22
CA ALA A 206 -6.80 -6.89 -4.53
C ALA A 206 -7.09 -6.68 -3.04
N GLY A 207 -8.19 -7.23 -2.58
CA GLY A 207 -8.65 -7.13 -1.21
C GLY A 207 -9.77 -6.11 -0.99
N MET A 208 -9.95 -5.11 -1.89
CA MET A 208 -11.02 -4.10 -1.77
C MET A 208 -12.42 -4.70 -1.91
N GLY A 209 -12.56 -5.89 -2.49
CA GLY A 209 -13.83 -6.63 -2.51
C GLY A 209 -14.46 -6.86 -1.13
N ALA A 210 -13.66 -6.79 -0.05
CA ALA A 210 -14.15 -6.85 1.33
C ALA A 210 -15.10 -5.69 1.71
N LEU A 211 -15.07 -4.56 0.99
CA LEU A 211 -15.97 -3.42 1.20
C LEU A 211 -17.38 -3.65 0.62
N GLY A 212 -17.55 -4.71 -0.20
CA GLY A 212 -18.84 -5.20 -0.69
C GLY A 212 -19.68 -4.14 -1.38
N GLU A 213 -20.99 -4.10 -1.07
CA GLU A 213 -21.93 -3.14 -1.65
C GLU A 213 -21.58 -1.66 -1.35
N GLY A 214 -20.87 -1.40 -0.25
CA GLY A 214 -20.40 -0.06 0.08
C GLY A 214 -19.50 0.50 -1.03
N LEU A 215 -18.61 -0.34 -1.56
CA LEU A 215 -17.73 0.01 -2.66
C LEU A 215 -18.51 0.35 -3.94
N VAL A 216 -19.47 -0.48 -4.32
CA VAL A 216 -20.32 -0.25 -5.51
C VAL A 216 -21.10 1.07 -5.38
N ARG A 217 -21.63 1.36 -4.19
CA ARG A 217 -22.33 2.64 -3.94
C ARG A 217 -21.42 3.86 -3.98
N ALA A 218 -20.19 3.72 -3.52
CA ALA A 218 -19.22 4.84 -3.51
C ALA A 218 -18.76 5.23 -4.92
N VAL A 219 -18.60 4.24 -5.82
CA VAL A 219 -18.04 4.44 -7.17
C VAL A 219 -18.89 3.74 -8.27
N PRO A 220 -20.18 4.07 -8.40
CA PRO A 220 -21.10 3.34 -9.27
C PRO A 220 -20.70 3.35 -10.75
N GLY A 221 -20.00 4.40 -11.19
CA GLY A 221 -19.49 4.50 -12.57
C GLY A 221 -18.37 3.53 -12.91
N PHE A 222 -17.80 2.87 -11.91
CA PHE A 222 -16.65 1.95 -12.06
C PHE A 222 -16.98 0.52 -11.63
N ALA A 223 -18.26 0.19 -11.43
CA ALA A 223 -18.69 -1.12 -10.90
C ALA A 223 -18.08 -2.33 -11.64
N ALA A 224 -17.88 -2.23 -12.95
CA ALA A 224 -17.27 -3.30 -13.76
C ALA A 224 -15.77 -3.48 -13.52
N ALA A 225 -15.09 -2.48 -12.96
CA ALA A 225 -13.66 -2.52 -12.67
C ALA A 225 -13.35 -2.94 -11.23
N LEU A 226 -14.35 -2.89 -10.33
CA LEU A 226 -14.16 -3.18 -8.93
C LEU A 226 -13.68 -4.61 -8.67
N SER A 227 -12.73 -4.74 -7.79
CA SER A 227 -12.20 -6.04 -7.39
C SER A 227 -13.24 -6.83 -6.58
N VAL A 228 -13.37 -8.12 -6.90
CA VAL A 228 -14.16 -9.07 -6.09
C VAL A 228 -13.30 -9.83 -5.08
N VAL A 229 -11.99 -9.66 -5.13
CA VAL A 229 -11.06 -10.28 -4.18
C VAL A 229 -11.15 -9.57 -2.84
N ALA A 230 -11.44 -10.32 -1.77
CA ALA A 230 -11.68 -9.77 -0.44
C ALA A 230 -10.55 -10.12 0.52
N ALA A 231 -9.94 -9.13 1.15
CA ALA A 231 -8.98 -9.28 2.25
C ALA A 231 -9.70 -9.42 3.60
N ASP A 232 -8.97 -9.80 4.66
CA ASP A 232 -9.49 -9.82 6.03
C ASP A 232 -9.64 -8.40 6.58
N VAL A 233 -8.75 -7.51 6.19
CA VAL A 233 -8.80 -6.08 6.52
C VAL A 233 -8.61 -5.28 5.24
N ALA A 234 -9.60 -4.47 4.86
CA ALA A 234 -9.51 -3.56 3.72
C ALA A 234 -9.46 -2.10 4.22
N LEU A 235 -8.39 -1.39 3.88
CA LEU A 235 -8.11 -0.02 4.28
C LEU A 235 -8.24 0.91 3.06
N PRO A 236 -9.42 1.49 2.80
CA PRO A 236 -9.61 2.45 1.74
C PRO A 236 -9.04 3.81 2.12
N VAL A 237 -8.31 4.43 1.20
CA VAL A 237 -7.62 5.73 1.37
C VAL A 237 -7.77 6.59 0.12
N ASP A 238 -7.27 7.83 0.12
CA ASP A 238 -7.29 8.70 -1.07
C ASP A 238 -6.17 8.41 -2.06
N VAL A 239 -5.00 7.99 -1.56
CA VAL A 239 -3.81 7.60 -2.31
C VAL A 239 -3.21 6.41 -1.57
N SER A 240 -2.98 5.32 -2.24
CA SER A 240 -2.54 4.07 -1.60
C SER A 240 -1.23 4.22 -0.82
N ASN A 241 -0.28 5.02 -1.32
CA ASN A 241 0.93 5.38 -0.59
C ASN A 241 0.64 5.93 0.81
N TRP A 242 -0.38 6.78 0.94
CA TRP A 242 -0.72 7.43 2.21
C TRP A 242 -1.21 6.45 3.27
N GLY A 243 -1.86 5.36 2.84
CA GLY A 243 -2.24 4.27 3.74
C GLY A 243 -1.03 3.61 4.39
N GLY A 244 0.00 3.31 3.60
CA GLY A 244 1.28 2.80 4.09
C GLY A 244 1.97 3.76 5.07
N TYR A 245 1.96 5.06 4.76
CA TYR A 245 2.53 6.10 5.63
C TYR A 245 1.78 6.23 6.96
N GLY A 246 0.44 6.24 6.90
CA GLY A 246 -0.41 6.29 8.09
C GLY A 246 -0.17 5.12 9.04
N LEU A 247 -0.07 3.89 8.49
CA LEU A 247 0.26 2.70 9.29
C LEU A 247 1.66 2.79 9.92
N ALA A 248 2.66 3.30 9.19
CA ALA A 248 4.01 3.50 9.75
C ALA A 248 4.00 4.50 10.92
N VAL A 249 3.16 5.55 10.86
CA VAL A 249 2.97 6.50 11.96
C VAL A 249 2.29 5.84 13.16
N LEU A 250 1.24 5.06 12.95
CA LEU A 250 0.55 4.36 14.05
C LEU A 250 1.46 3.32 14.72
N LEU A 251 2.25 2.58 13.95
CA LEU A 251 3.28 1.68 14.47
C LEU A 251 4.37 2.44 15.24
N SER A 252 4.69 3.69 14.84
CA SER A 252 5.63 4.54 15.59
C SER A 252 5.10 4.86 16.98
N LEU A 253 3.82 5.17 17.10
CA LEU A 253 3.18 5.45 18.39
C LEU A 253 3.19 4.23 19.30
N ARG A 254 2.93 3.07 18.75
CA ARG A 254 2.92 1.80 19.48
C ARG A 254 4.29 1.42 20.03
N SER A 255 5.32 1.62 19.23
CA SER A 255 6.68 1.18 19.55
C SER A 255 7.54 2.23 20.27
N GLY A 256 7.10 3.49 20.29
CA GLY A 256 7.92 4.63 20.74
C GLY A 256 9.10 4.96 19.80
N LYS A 257 9.22 4.26 18.65
CA LYS A 257 10.27 4.50 17.65
C LYS A 257 9.74 5.40 16.54
N ARG A 258 10.61 6.20 15.94
CA ARG A 258 10.27 6.91 14.70
C ARG A 258 10.39 5.97 13.51
N LEU A 259 9.27 5.56 12.91
CA LEU A 259 9.20 4.60 11.81
C LEU A 259 8.77 5.23 10.48
N GLY A 260 8.07 6.36 10.51
CA GLY A 260 7.69 7.15 9.34
C GLY A 260 8.91 7.74 8.61
N HIS A 261 8.65 8.54 7.61
CA HIS A 261 9.66 9.20 6.79
C HIS A 261 9.46 10.73 6.77
N LEU A 262 10.39 11.43 6.14
CA LEU A 262 10.37 12.89 5.98
C LEU A 262 10.21 13.28 4.51
N PRO A 263 9.82 14.55 4.23
CA PRO A 263 9.68 15.05 2.86
C PRO A 263 10.90 14.85 1.95
N GLY A 264 12.11 14.87 2.50
CA GLY A 264 13.32 14.57 1.73
C GLY A 264 13.40 13.12 1.24
N GLU A 265 12.90 12.18 2.04
CA GLU A 265 12.83 10.76 1.65
C GLU A 265 11.71 10.52 0.64
N GLU A 266 10.55 11.20 0.79
CA GLU A 266 9.48 11.20 -0.22
C GLU A 266 10.01 11.65 -1.59
N GLN A 267 10.72 12.78 -1.62
CA GLN A 267 11.34 13.27 -2.84
C GLN A 267 12.37 12.28 -3.41
N ALA A 268 13.17 11.63 -2.56
CA ALA A 268 14.17 10.66 -2.99
C ALA A 268 13.51 9.44 -3.65
N MET A 269 12.43 8.91 -3.07
CA MET A 269 11.66 7.79 -3.62
C MET A 269 11.04 8.14 -4.97
N LEU A 270 10.34 9.29 -5.09
CA LEU A 270 9.73 9.69 -6.35
C LEU A 270 10.78 9.97 -7.44
N ARG A 271 11.92 10.56 -7.10
CA ARG A 271 13.03 10.72 -8.05
C ARG A 271 13.58 9.39 -8.54
N ALA A 272 13.72 8.41 -7.65
CA ALA A 272 14.20 7.09 -8.02
C ALA A 272 13.21 6.36 -8.94
N LEU A 273 11.89 6.46 -8.65
CA LEU A 273 10.83 5.91 -9.49
C LEU A 273 10.83 6.53 -10.88
N VAL A 274 10.85 7.85 -10.98
CA VAL A 274 10.87 8.59 -12.25
C VAL A 274 12.14 8.28 -13.04
N ALA A 275 13.30 8.19 -12.38
CA ALA A 275 14.55 7.79 -13.02
C ALA A 275 14.53 6.34 -13.55
N ALA A 276 13.73 5.47 -12.93
CA ALA A 276 13.47 4.10 -13.39
C ALA A 276 12.36 4.02 -14.47
N GLY A 277 11.82 5.17 -14.91
CA GLY A 277 10.81 5.26 -15.97
C GLY A 277 9.37 5.16 -15.47
N ALA A 278 9.12 5.22 -14.16
CA ALA A 278 7.75 5.23 -13.62
C ALA A 278 6.99 6.51 -14.00
N VAL A 279 5.67 6.40 -14.06
CA VAL A 279 4.76 7.49 -14.42
C VAL A 279 3.67 7.66 -13.35
N ASP A 280 3.12 8.86 -13.25
CA ASP A 280 1.88 9.10 -12.52
C ASP A 280 0.71 8.45 -13.26
N GLY A 281 -0.12 7.64 -12.57
CA GLY A 281 -1.21 6.87 -13.18
C GLY A 281 -2.33 7.74 -13.76
N VAL A 282 -2.51 8.95 -13.22
CA VAL A 282 -3.53 9.90 -13.68
C VAL A 282 -3.02 10.73 -14.84
N THR A 283 -1.84 11.36 -14.69
CA THR A 283 -1.28 12.24 -15.73
C THR A 283 -0.60 11.46 -16.86
N LYS A 284 -0.20 10.22 -16.61
CA LYS A 284 0.60 9.36 -17.49
C LYS A 284 1.95 9.97 -17.87
N ARG A 285 2.47 10.85 -17.04
CA ARG A 285 3.76 11.52 -17.26
C ARG A 285 4.82 10.99 -16.30
N CYS A 286 6.05 10.99 -16.80
CA CYS A 286 7.25 10.74 -16.01
C CYS A 286 7.62 12.03 -15.24
N GLU A 287 6.89 12.28 -14.14
CA GLU A 287 7.03 13.50 -13.33
C GLU A 287 6.93 13.18 -11.82
N LEU A 288 7.39 14.10 -10.97
CA LEU A 288 7.37 13.93 -9.51
C LEU A 288 5.98 14.21 -8.96
N SER A 289 5.02 13.35 -9.31
CA SER A 289 3.64 13.38 -8.86
C SER A 289 3.13 11.97 -8.62
N VAL A 290 2.03 11.84 -7.90
CA VAL A 290 1.29 10.61 -7.66
C VAL A 290 -0.20 10.95 -7.72
N ASP A 291 -0.98 10.21 -8.50
CA ASP A 291 -2.42 10.43 -8.65
C ASP A 291 -2.82 11.85 -9.08
N GLY A 292 -2.00 12.49 -9.89
CA GLY A 292 -2.19 13.86 -10.31
C GLY A 292 -1.88 14.91 -9.23
N LEU A 293 -1.46 14.48 -8.04
CA LEU A 293 -1.03 15.36 -6.96
C LEU A 293 0.49 15.59 -7.02
N SER A 294 0.91 16.83 -6.83
CA SER A 294 2.32 17.22 -6.91
C SER A 294 3.14 16.67 -5.74
N LEU A 295 4.46 16.52 -5.92
CA LEU A 295 5.41 16.23 -4.84
C LEU A 295 5.20 17.14 -3.61
N ARG A 296 4.86 18.42 -3.83
CA ARG A 296 4.62 19.37 -2.74
C ARG A 296 3.43 18.94 -1.87
N GLU A 297 2.38 18.39 -2.47
CA GLU A 297 1.19 17.91 -1.74
C GLU A 297 1.51 16.66 -0.95
N HIS A 298 2.27 15.71 -1.53
CA HIS A 298 2.74 14.52 -0.82
C HIS A 298 3.67 14.90 0.34
N CYS A 299 4.62 15.80 0.13
CA CYS A 299 5.48 16.31 1.21
C CYS A 299 4.70 16.99 2.35
N ARG A 300 3.62 17.69 2.04
CA ARG A 300 2.75 18.31 3.07
C ARG A 300 2.04 17.25 3.89
N LEU A 301 1.52 16.19 3.25
CA LEU A 301 0.91 15.08 3.96
C LEU A 301 1.92 14.39 4.87
N VAL A 302 3.09 14.04 4.35
CA VAL A 302 4.17 13.40 5.12
C VAL A 302 4.52 14.24 6.35
N TRP A 303 4.65 15.57 6.17
CA TRP A 303 4.89 16.48 7.29
C TRP A 303 3.74 16.48 8.29
N ARG A 304 2.50 16.51 7.83
CA ARG A 304 1.31 16.46 8.69
C ARG A 304 1.25 15.18 9.51
N LEU A 305 1.56 14.04 8.92
CA LEU A 305 1.62 12.75 9.61
C LEU A 305 2.73 12.74 10.69
N GLU A 306 3.88 13.33 10.41
CA GLU A 306 4.96 13.47 11.41
C GLU A 306 4.55 14.41 12.56
N GLU A 307 3.84 15.51 12.30
CA GLU A 307 3.30 16.38 13.34
C GLU A 307 2.34 15.62 14.28
N LEU A 308 1.44 14.78 13.74
CA LEU A 308 0.53 13.95 14.54
C LEU A 308 1.32 13.02 15.48
N ARG A 309 2.38 12.39 14.95
CA ARG A 309 3.27 11.54 15.74
C ARG A 309 3.92 12.29 16.90
N VAL A 310 4.48 13.48 16.62
CA VAL A 310 5.22 14.28 17.63
C VAL A 310 4.30 14.77 18.74
N ARG A 311 3.14 15.33 18.41
CA ARG A 311 2.14 15.82 19.40
C ARG A 311 1.78 14.71 20.39
N SER A 312 1.49 13.52 19.89
CA SER A 312 1.10 12.39 20.73
C SER A 312 2.24 11.82 21.59
N SER A 313 3.50 12.12 21.24
CA SER A 313 4.66 11.71 22.03
C SER A 313 4.95 12.71 23.16
N SER A 314 4.49 13.97 23.03
CA SER A 314 4.69 15.04 24.03
C SER A 314 3.65 15.00 25.16
N ASP A 315 2.52 14.33 24.93
CA ASP A 315 1.41 14.19 25.90
C ASP A 315 1.58 12.92 26.79
N ARG A 316 2.72 12.22 26.68
CA ARG A 316 3.08 11.06 27.52
C ARG A 316 4.24 11.39 28.44
#